data_58bea849c4f78c6a267266be3b7f0042
#
_entry.id   58bea849c4f78c6a267266be3b7f0042
#
_cell.length_a   1.000
_cell.length_b   1.000
_cell.length_c   1.000
_cell.angle_alpha   90.00
_cell.angle_beta   90.00
_cell.angle_gamma   90.00
#
_symmetry.space_group_name_H-M   'P 1'
#
loop_
_entity.id
_entity.type
_entity.pdbx_description
1 polymer ?
#
loop_
_entity_poly.entity_id
_entity_poly.type
_entity_poly.pdbx_seq_one_letter_code
_entity_poly.pdbx_strand_id
1 'polypeptide(L)'
;TQPAREACITALSKAIPEISSSSLTTISGLAALAFMHFQIGLDLATVLIKAILLSLLSVFTLMPGLLMLFSNLIDKTKHRKLLPAITAIGKFDVMTRFIVPPLFAVVLVITCIFANKCPYCYSYTDLTTAKQSESQIAYQKIKSTFGTNNMVAVILPSGDYKSEGALLRALETYPEVKSAMGLANIEAMDGYVLTSALNPREFSELAGIEYELSNLLYSAYAVNDDQYGQIINGLDNYQVPLFDMFLFLKDQMEKGNITLEGDIQDTLDDLFDQLEKAKLQLKTDEHSRMVVYLNLPEESQETFDFLQVIHQEAEKYYAPEDVYVVGNSTSDYDLSSSFSNDNLIISILSALFVIIILLFTFKSAGLPVLLILVIQGSIWINFSFPYLYDEPLYFLSYLIVNSVQMGANIDYAIVISSHYKDLKAEMHPRQAIIEALNEAFPTIFTSGSILAVAGALIGQLTTNPIIAAIGDCLSRGTMISIFLVLAVLPQILVLGDNIIEHTSFELNRINLAAKSYSGTIRVQGRLHGKVNGVMDGALYGISAGSALALFLSERTGR
;
A
#
# COMPACT_ATOMS: atom_id res chain seq x y z
N THR A 1 -48.30 14.82 -12.92
CA THR A 1 -47.58 14.11 -11.82
C THR A 1 -47.77 12.63 -12.00
N GLN A 2 -46.70 11.90 -12.24
CA GLN A 2 -46.72 10.43 -12.34
C GLN A 2 -46.93 9.83 -10.93
N PRO A 3 -47.60 8.67 -10.81
CA PRO A 3 -47.67 7.92 -9.55
C PRO A 3 -46.25 7.58 -9.06
N ALA A 4 -46.03 7.59 -7.75
CA ALA A 4 -44.68 7.34 -7.15
C ALA A 4 -43.99 6.07 -7.68
N ARG A 5 -44.76 5.00 -7.93
CA ARG A 5 -44.26 3.75 -8.49
C ARG A 5 -43.72 3.90 -9.92
N GLU A 6 -44.44 4.58 -10.80
CA GLU A 6 -44.03 4.81 -12.19
C GLU A 6 -42.84 5.78 -12.26
N ALA A 7 -42.84 6.81 -11.41
CA ALA A 7 -41.72 7.73 -11.29
C ALA A 7 -40.44 6.99 -10.83
N CYS A 8 -40.54 6.10 -9.85
CA CYS A 8 -39.43 5.29 -9.36
C CYS A 8 -38.89 4.33 -10.45
N ILE A 9 -39.76 3.65 -11.21
CA ILE A 9 -39.35 2.77 -12.30
C ILE A 9 -38.65 3.57 -13.39
N THR A 10 -39.16 4.74 -13.75
CA THR A 10 -38.56 5.59 -14.79
C THR A 10 -37.20 6.14 -14.33
N ALA A 11 -37.11 6.60 -13.08
CA ALA A 11 -35.85 7.07 -12.50
C ALA A 11 -34.81 5.95 -12.43
N LEU A 12 -35.20 4.75 -11.96
CA LEU A 12 -34.29 3.61 -11.85
C LEU A 12 -33.79 3.16 -13.24
N SER A 13 -34.66 3.11 -14.25
CA SER A 13 -34.25 2.71 -15.61
C SER A 13 -33.22 3.66 -16.24
N LYS A 14 -33.23 4.95 -15.86
CA LYS A 14 -32.24 5.93 -16.29
C LYS A 14 -30.98 5.88 -15.44
N ALA A 15 -31.12 5.70 -14.12
CA ALA A 15 -30.01 5.73 -13.18
C ALA A 15 -29.13 4.47 -13.23
N ILE A 16 -29.69 3.28 -13.56
CA ILE A 16 -28.91 2.03 -13.59
C ILE A 16 -27.67 2.11 -14.49
N PRO A 17 -27.73 2.54 -15.76
CA PRO A 17 -26.55 2.65 -16.61
C PRO A 17 -25.51 3.62 -16.07
N GLU A 18 -25.93 4.77 -15.54
CA GLU A 18 -25.04 5.81 -15.01
C GLU A 18 -24.35 5.33 -13.73
N ILE A 19 -25.09 4.81 -12.76
CA ILE A 19 -24.56 4.28 -11.49
C ILE A 19 -23.65 3.07 -11.75
N SER A 20 -24.03 2.17 -12.66
CA SER A 20 -23.21 1.01 -13.00
C SER A 20 -21.90 1.41 -13.66
N SER A 21 -21.93 2.39 -14.58
CA SER A 21 -20.72 2.90 -15.22
C SER A 21 -19.78 3.57 -14.23
N SER A 22 -20.32 4.43 -13.36
CA SER A 22 -19.58 5.07 -12.27
C SER A 22 -18.96 4.05 -11.31
N SER A 23 -19.76 3.11 -10.79
CA SER A 23 -19.23 2.07 -9.91
C SER A 23 -18.15 1.20 -10.60
N LEU A 24 -18.29 0.94 -11.90
CA LEU A 24 -17.32 0.16 -12.66
C LEU A 24 -16.01 0.92 -12.87
N THR A 25 -16.05 2.24 -13.08
CA THR A 25 -14.84 3.08 -13.14
C THR A 25 -14.09 3.08 -11.83
N THR A 26 -14.82 3.17 -10.70
CA THR A 26 -14.20 3.11 -9.37
C THR A 26 -13.60 1.73 -9.09
N ILE A 27 -14.32 0.65 -9.40
CA ILE A 27 -13.81 -0.72 -9.27
C ILE A 27 -12.55 -0.92 -10.12
N SER A 28 -12.52 -0.39 -11.34
CA SER A 28 -11.39 -0.53 -12.24
C SER A 28 -10.15 0.22 -11.76
N GLY A 29 -10.32 1.42 -11.21
CA GLY A 29 -9.23 2.17 -10.56
C GLY A 29 -8.62 1.39 -9.39
N LEU A 30 -9.48 0.82 -8.54
CA LEU A 30 -9.04 0.00 -7.41
C LEU A 30 -8.44 -1.35 -7.82
N ALA A 31 -8.90 -1.95 -8.91
CA ALA A 31 -8.36 -3.21 -9.43
C ALA A 31 -6.89 -3.08 -9.84
N ALA A 32 -6.43 -1.88 -10.20
CA ALA A 32 -5.03 -1.64 -10.49
C ALA A 32 -4.11 -1.87 -9.27
N LEU A 33 -4.61 -1.69 -8.04
CA LEU A 33 -3.85 -1.99 -6.81
C LEU A 33 -3.50 -3.48 -6.67
N ALA A 34 -4.29 -4.39 -7.28
CA ALA A 34 -3.99 -5.81 -7.26
C ALA A 34 -2.71 -6.19 -8.03
N PHE A 35 -2.14 -5.27 -8.80
CA PHE A 35 -0.89 -5.45 -9.53
C PHE A 35 0.36 -5.01 -8.76
N MET A 36 0.18 -4.53 -7.55
CA MET A 36 1.27 -4.19 -6.64
C MET A 36 2.09 -5.45 -6.29
N HIS A 37 3.40 -5.31 -6.11
CA HIS A 37 4.30 -6.41 -5.72
C HIS A 37 3.95 -6.98 -4.35
N PHE A 38 3.48 -6.12 -3.44
CA PHE A 38 3.14 -6.53 -2.07
C PHE A 38 1.69 -7.02 -1.97
N GLN A 39 1.50 -8.08 -1.19
CA GLN A 39 0.19 -8.69 -0.92
C GLN A 39 -0.86 -7.69 -0.40
N ILE A 40 -0.42 -6.66 0.32
CA ILE A 40 -1.30 -5.61 0.86
C ILE A 40 -2.10 -4.90 -0.25
N GLY A 41 -1.55 -4.76 -1.46
CA GLY A 41 -2.27 -4.16 -2.59
C GLY A 41 -3.47 -5.00 -3.03
N LEU A 42 -3.30 -6.32 -3.12
CA LEU A 42 -4.37 -7.25 -3.47
C LEU A 42 -5.45 -7.30 -2.37
N ASP A 43 -5.06 -7.30 -1.10
CA ASP A 43 -6.00 -7.32 0.02
C ASP A 43 -6.85 -6.06 0.05
N LEU A 44 -6.23 -4.89 -0.10
CA LEU A 44 -6.93 -3.60 -0.17
C LEU A 44 -7.87 -3.54 -1.38
N ALA A 45 -7.41 -3.89 -2.58
CA ALA A 45 -8.24 -3.94 -3.78
C ALA A 45 -9.47 -4.83 -3.55
N THR A 46 -9.27 -6.02 -3.01
CA THR A 46 -10.34 -6.99 -2.77
C THR A 46 -11.38 -6.46 -1.78
N VAL A 47 -10.96 -5.86 -0.67
CA VAL A 47 -11.87 -5.32 0.36
C VAL A 47 -12.66 -4.14 -0.20
N LEU A 48 -11.99 -3.19 -0.85
CA LEU A 48 -12.64 -1.99 -1.39
C LEU A 48 -13.60 -2.33 -2.54
N ILE A 49 -13.22 -3.24 -3.45
CA ILE A 49 -14.09 -3.69 -4.54
C ILE A 49 -15.34 -4.40 -3.99
N LYS A 50 -15.19 -5.29 -2.98
CA LYS A 50 -16.35 -5.92 -2.32
C LYS A 50 -17.28 -4.87 -1.71
N ALA A 51 -16.75 -3.84 -1.06
CA ALA A 51 -17.55 -2.77 -0.47
C ALA A 51 -18.37 -2.02 -1.54
N ILE A 52 -17.77 -1.71 -2.69
CA ILE A 52 -18.47 -1.05 -3.81
C ILE A 52 -19.55 -1.96 -4.40
N LEU A 53 -19.26 -3.23 -4.61
CA LEU A 53 -20.25 -4.20 -5.14
C LEU A 53 -21.45 -4.36 -4.20
N LEU A 54 -21.22 -4.44 -2.89
CA LEU A 54 -22.28 -4.50 -1.89
C LEU A 54 -23.08 -3.19 -1.83
N SER A 55 -22.41 -2.04 -1.95
CA SER A 55 -23.06 -0.73 -2.05
C SER A 55 -23.96 -0.65 -3.29
N LEU A 56 -23.45 -1.08 -4.46
CA LEU A 56 -24.20 -1.11 -5.71
C LEU A 56 -25.45 -2.00 -5.61
N LEU A 57 -25.29 -3.19 -5.03
CA LEU A 57 -26.42 -4.10 -4.78
C LEU A 57 -27.47 -3.43 -3.86
N SER A 58 -27.02 -2.77 -2.81
CA SER A 58 -27.88 -2.06 -1.85
C SER A 58 -28.63 -0.89 -2.51
N VAL A 59 -27.95 -0.13 -3.37
CA VAL A 59 -28.58 0.98 -4.12
C VAL A 59 -29.64 0.47 -5.08
N PHE A 60 -29.44 -0.64 -5.75
CA PHE A 60 -30.43 -1.17 -6.71
C PHE A 60 -31.60 -1.91 -6.04
N THR A 61 -31.40 -2.48 -4.85
CA THR A 61 -32.44 -3.27 -4.18
C THR A 61 -33.15 -2.49 -3.08
N LEU A 62 -32.39 -1.92 -2.16
CA LEU A 62 -32.94 -1.30 -0.94
C LEU A 62 -33.45 0.14 -1.20
N MET A 63 -32.68 0.95 -1.94
CA MET A 63 -33.00 2.36 -2.14
C MET A 63 -34.34 2.60 -2.84
N PRO A 64 -34.72 1.90 -3.93
CA PRO A 64 -36.04 2.07 -4.53
C PRO A 64 -37.19 1.73 -3.58
N GLY A 65 -37.02 0.68 -2.75
CA GLY A 65 -37.98 0.31 -1.72
C GLY A 65 -38.18 1.40 -0.67
N LEU A 66 -37.08 1.98 -0.17
CA LEU A 66 -37.11 3.07 0.79
C LEU A 66 -37.73 4.35 0.19
N LEU A 67 -37.39 4.71 -1.04
CA LEU A 67 -37.98 5.87 -1.71
C LEU A 67 -39.49 5.73 -1.89
N MET A 68 -39.99 4.54 -2.23
CA MET A 68 -41.41 4.27 -2.31
C MET A 68 -42.11 4.32 -0.92
N LEU A 69 -41.47 3.72 0.10
CA LEU A 69 -42.00 3.69 1.46
C LEU A 69 -42.14 5.11 2.06
N PHE A 70 -41.16 5.95 1.82
CA PHE A 70 -41.10 7.31 2.35
C PHE A 70 -41.57 8.37 1.38
N SER A 71 -42.18 8.04 0.22
CA SER A 71 -42.61 8.98 -0.82
C SER A 71 -43.52 10.10 -0.27
N ASN A 72 -44.48 9.74 0.58
CA ASN A 72 -45.40 10.71 1.20
C ASN A 72 -44.71 11.69 2.18
N LEU A 73 -43.66 11.23 2.86
CA LEU A 73 -42.83 12.07 3.74
C LEU A 73 -41.96 13.01 2.93
N ILE A 74 -41.37 12.51 1.84
CA ILE A 74 -40.53 13.29 0.91
C ILE A 74 -41.36 14.45 0.31
N ASP A 75 -42.61 14.18 -0.10
CA ASP A 75 -43.47 15.21 -0.64
C ASP A 75 -43.89 16.25 0.42
N LYS A 76 -44.11 15.85 1.67
CA LYS A 76 -44.44 16.76 2.79
C LYS A 76 -43.28 17.63 3.22
N THR A 77 -42.03 17.13 3.09
CA THR A 77 -40.80 17.84 3.46
C THR A 77 -40.19 18.64 2.32
N LYS A 78 -40.90 18.81 1.21
CA LYS A 78 -40.44 19.53 0.03
C LYS A 78 -40.13 20.99 0.38
N HIS A 79 -38.87 21.39 0.25
CA HIS A 79 -38.41 22.76 0.51
C HIS A 79 -37.87 23.42 -0.77
N ARG A 80 -37.59 24.72 -0.70
CA ARG A 80 -36.95 25.48 -1.79
C ARG A 80 -35.58 24.87 -2.12
N LYS A 81 -35.19 24.89 -3.41
CA LYS A 81 -33.84 24.52 -3.83
C LYS A 81 -32.84 25.38 -3.06
N LEU A 82 -31.97 24.74 -2.29
CA LEU A 82 -30.92 25.42 -1.49
C LEU A 82 -29.78 25.93 -2.39
N LEU A 83 -29.47 25.19 -3.43
CA LEU A 83 -28.36 25.52 -4.35
C LEU A 83 -28.92 26.35 -5.51
N PRO A 84 -28.37 27.56 -5.76
CA PRO A 84 -28.74 28.39 -6.89
C PRO A 84 -28.23 27.84 -8.20
N ALA A 85 -28.82 28.27 -9.31
CA ALA A 85 -28.26 28.01 -10.63
C ALA A 85 -26.91 28.76 -10.80
N ILE A 86 -25.90 28.10 -11.34
CA ILE A 86 -24.56 28.65 -11.54
C ILE A 86 -24.33 29.17 -12.97
N THR A 87 -25.38 29.69 -13.59
CA THR A 87 -25.34 30.22 -14.95
C THR A 87 -24.25 31.27 -15.17
N ALA A 88 -23.91 32.05 -14.13
CA ALA A 88 -22.82 33.02 -14.18
C ALA A 88 -21.44 32.34 -14.38
N ILE A 89 -21.20 31.23 -13.69
CA ILE A 89 -19.97 30.43 -13.83
C ILE A 89 -19.90 29.84 -15.23
N GLY A 90 -20.98 29.21 -15.73
CA GLY A 90 -21.00 28.66 -17.08
C GLY A 90 -20.79 29.71 -18.18
N LYS A 91 -21.30 30.94 -18.02
CA LYS A 91 -21.00 32.06 -18.94
C LYS A 91 -19.54 32.48 -18.88
N PHE A 92 -18.97 32.54 -17.68
CA PHE A 92 -17.55 32.85 -17.47
C PHE A 92 -16.68 31.78 -18.15
N ASP A 93 -16.99 30.50 -17.99
CA ASP A 93 -16.26 29.39 -18.59
C ASP A 93 -16.28 29.46 -20.13
N VAL A 94 -17.41 29.76 -20.71
CA VAL A 94 -17.51 29.94 -22.18
C VAL A 94 -16.70 31.14 -22.66
N MET A 95 -16.63 32.22 -21.89
CA MET A 95 -15.87 33.42 -22.22
C MET A 95 -14.35 33.18 -22.12
N THR A 96 -13.90 32.47 -21.10
CA THR A 96 -12.46 32.23 -20.82
C THR A 96 -11.90 30.97 -21.47
N ARG A 97 -12.67 30.26 -22.29
CA ARG A 97 -12.29 28.96 -22.87
C ARG A 97 -10.98 28.93 -23.66
N PHE A 98 -10.49 30.06 -24.16
CA PHE A 98 -9.20 30.16 -24.85
C PHE A 98 -8.02 30.52 -23.94
N ILE A 99 -8.29 30.89 -22.69
CA ILE A 99 -7.30 31.31 -21.70
C ILE A 99 -7.03 30.20 -20.68
N VAL A 100 -8.09 29.68 -20.07
CA VAL A 100 -7.97 28.72 -18.95
C VAL A 100 -7.39 27.36 -19.35
N PRO A 101 -7.78 26.70 -20.47
CA PRO A 101 -7.18 25.43 -20.83
C PRO A 101 -5.68 25.48 -21.14
N PRO A 102 -5.13 26.47 -21.87
CA PRO A 102 -3.68 26.64 -22.01
C PRO A 102 -2.98 26.89 -20.67
N LEU A 103 -3.56 27.73 -19.80
CA LEU A 103 -3.04 27.96 -18.46
C LEU A 103 -3.02 26.66 -17.64
N PHE A 104 -4.09 25.89 -17.70
CA PHE A 104 -4.18 24.59 -17.05
C PHE A 104 -3.11 23.62 -17.58
N ALA A 105 -2.82 23.62 -18.88
CA ALA A 105 -1.75 22.80 -19.44
C ALA A 105 -0.37 23.16 -18.82
N VAL A 106 -0.09 24.45 -18.59
CA VAL A 106 1.13 24.87 -17.90
C VAL A 106 1.13 24.39 -16.44
N VAL A 107 0.00 24.55 -15.74
CA VAL A 107 -0.16 24.07 -14.35
C VAL A 107 0.06 22.55 -14.29
N LEU A 108 -0.46 21.79 -15.25
CA LEU A 108 -0.26 20.34 -15.33
C LEU A 108 1.22 19.95 -15.39
N VAL A 109 2.01 20.63 -16.23
CA VAL A 109 3.44 20.35 -16.34
C VAL A 109 4.16 20.65 -15.03
N ILE A 110 3.88 21.79 -14.41
CA ILE A 110 4.51 22.20 -13.14
C ILE A 110 4.15 21.22 -12.02
N THR A 111 2.86 20.89 -11.89
CA THR A 111 2.39 19.99 -10.82
C THR A 111 2.78 18.53 -11.05
N CYS A 112 2.94 18.10 -12.30
CA CYS A 112 3.53 16.81 -12.63
C CYS A 112 4.97 16.70 -12.10
N ILE A 113 5.80 17.76 -12.31
CA ILE A 113 7.19 17.80 -11.81
C ILE A 113 7.20 17.77 -10.27
N PHE A 114 6.32 18.53 -9.62
CA PHE A 114 6.26 18.59 -8.15
C PHE A 114 5.71 17.27 -7.55
N ALA A 115 4.70 16.68 -8.14
CA ALA A 115 4.16 15.40 -7.71
C ALA A 115 5.19 14.25 -7.80
N ASN A 116 6.06 14.27 -8.84
CA ASN A 116 7.16 13.31 -8.96
C ASN A 116 8.30 13.55 -7.95
N LYS A 117 8.33 14.71 -7.30
CA LYS A 117 9.28 15.04 -6.23
C LYS A 117 8.65 14.93 -4.84
N CYS A 118 7.46 14.34 -4.74
CA CYS A 118 6.80 14.12 -3.46
C CYS A 118 7.73 13.34 -2.52
N PRO A 119 7.99 13.81 -1.29
CA PRO A 119 8.78 13.07 -0.32
C PRO A 119 7.95 11.90 0.21
N TYR A 120 8.26 10.70 -0.25
CA TYR A 120 7.61 9.49 0.25
C TYR A 120 8.33 8.98 1.48
N CYS A 121 7.57 8.43 2.43
CA CYS A 121 8.09 7.66 3.54
C CYS A 121 7.51 6.24 3.53
N TYR A 122 8.32 5.29 3.95
CA TYR A 122 8.01 3.85 3.97
C TYR A 122 7.75 3.37 5.39
N SER A 123 8.31 4.04 6.38
CA SER A 123 7.95 3.90 7.79
C SER A 123 6.83 4.88 8.17
N TYR A 124 5.88 4.42 8.99
CA TYR A 124 4.79 5.26 9.51
C TYR A 124 4.99 5.69 10.97
N THR A 125 6.04 5.22 11.61
CA THR A 125 6.29 5.46 13.04
C THR A 125 6.62 6.91 13.36
N ASP A 126 7.24 7.61 12.43
CA ASP A 126 7.63 9.02 12.57
C ASP A 126 6.56 10.01 12.10
N LEU A 127 5.51 9.53 11.45
CA LEU A 127 4.41 10.37 10.99
C LEU A 127 3.56 10.85 12.17
N THR A 128 3.26 12.14 12.17
CA THR A 128 2.41 12.77 13.19
C THR A 128 0.97 12.88 12.71
N THR A 129 0.04 12.77 13.64
CA THR A 129 -1.41 12.96 13.40
C THR A 129 -1.93 14.16 14.19
N ALA A 130 -3.02 14.77 13.72
CA ALA A 130 -3.69 15.85 14.46
C ALA A 130 -4.13 15.40 15.87
N LYS A 131 -4.56 14.13 15.99
CA LYS A 131 -4.89 13.48 17.25
C LYS A 131 -3.90 12.37 17.51
N GLN A 132 -3.01 12.55 18.47
CA GLN A 132 -1.99 11.56 18.84
C GLN A 132 -2.55 10.51 19.81
N SER A 133 -2.11 9.26 19.66
CA SER A 133 -2.34 8.19 20.64
C SER A 133 -1.32 8.26 21.77
N GLU A 134 -1.62 7.62 22.91
CA GLU A 134 -0.68 7.51 24.02
C GLU A 134 0.64 6.83 23.60
N SER A 135 0.56 5.83 22.72
CA SER A 135 1.73 5.14 22.17
C SER A 135 2.61 6.06 21.33
N GLN A 136 2.01 6.92 20.49
CA GLN A 136 2.77 7.91 19.70
C GLN A 136 3.46 8.94 20.59
N ILE A 137 2.77 9.44 21.63
CA ILE A 137 3.35 10.38 22.60
C ILE A 137 4.51 9.72 23.35
N ALA A 138 4.34 8.48 23.79
CA ALA A 138 5.38 7.71 24.48
C ALA A 138 6.59 7.46 23.57
N TYR A 139 6.36 7.05 22.32
CA TYR A 139 7.41 6.84 21.32
C TYR A 139 8.21 8.12 21.05
N GLN A 140 7.54 9.25 20.82
CA GLN A 140 8.22 10.53 20.62
C GLN A 140 9.05 10.95 21.85
N LYS A 141 8.55 10.70 23.05
CA LYS A 141 9.29 10.97 24.29
C LYS A 141 10.54 10.09 24.42
N ILE A 142 10.43 8.80 24.10
CA ILE A 142 11.57 7.88 24.07
C ILE A 142 12.60 8.35 23.05
N LYS A 143 12.15 8.64 21.82
CA LYS A 143 13.00 9.09 20.71
C LYS A 143 13.72 10.40 21.04
N SER A 144 13.03 11.37 21.66
CA SER A 144 13.64 12.65 22.04
C SER A 144 14.63 12.54 23.22
N THR A 145 14.47 11.52 24.08
CA THR A 145 15.31 11.33 25.28
C THR A 145 16.53 10.46 24.98
N PHE A 146 16.35 9.36 24.24
CA PHE A 146 17.38 8.34 24.01
C PHE A 146 17.93 8.34 22.58
N GLY A 147 17.35 9.13 21.68
CA GLY A 147 17.67 9.11 20.26
C GLY A 147 16.99 7.96 19.51
N THR A 148 17.32 7.82 18.23
CA THR A 148 16.90 6.69 17.39
C THR A 148 17.92 5.58 17.49
N ASN A 149 17.48 4.35 17.71
CA ASN A 149 18.29 3.16 17.58
C ASN A 149 17.89 2.40 16.30
N ASN A 150 18.61 2.65 15.22
CA ASN A 150 18.49 1.85 14.03
C ASN A 150 19.27 0.54 14.23
N MET A 151 18.56 -0.57 14.29
CA MET A 151 19.10 -1.89 14.55
C MET A 151 18.82 -2.82 13.36
N VAL A 152 19.88 -3.44 12.86
CA VAL A 152 19.84 -4.42 11.79
C VAL A 152 20.40 -5.73 12.30
N ALA A 153 19.71 -6.84 12.08
CA ALA A 153 20.20 -8.18 12.36
C ALA A 153 20.78 -8.79 11.08
N VAL A 154 21.99 -9.31 11.18
CA VAL A 154 22.63 -10.11 10.12
C VAL A 154 22.59 -11.57 10.55
N ILE A 155 21.91 -12.40 9.75
CA ILE A 155 21.75 -13.84 10.01
C ILE A 155 22.66 -14.58 9.04
N LEU A 156 23.48 -15.47 9.59
CA LEU A 156 24.54 -16.19 8.89
C LEU A 156 24.53 -17.67 9.29
N PRO A 157 25.14 -18.58 8.52
CA PRO A 157 25.33 -19.97 8.93
C PRO A 157 26.13 -20.05 10.25
N SER A 158 25.69 -20.92 11.16
CA SER A 158 26.32 -21.09 12.46
C SER A 158 27.60 -21.95 12.37
N GLY A 159 28.53 -21.76 13.32
CA GLY A 159 29.68 -22.60 13.53
C GLY A 159 31.03 -22.03 13.06
N ASP A 160 31.04 -21.02 12.18
CA ASP A 160 32.28 -20.34 11.77
C ASP A 160 32.51 -19.05 12.58
N TYR A 161 32.86 -19.18 13.83
CA TYR A 161 33.13 -18.04 14.72
C TYR A 161 34.30 -17.16 14.27
N LYS A 162 35.22 -17.71 13.47
CA LYS A 162 36.37 -16.94 12.95
C LYS A 162 35.90 -15.92 11.90
N SER A 163 35.10 -16.37 10.95
CA SER A 163 34.49 -15.50 9.94
C SER A 163 33.50 -14.52 10.57
N GLU A 164 32.70 -14.98 11.53
CA GLU A 164 31.82 -14.11 12.32
C GLU A 164 32.59 -12.98 13.01
N GLY A 165 33.66 -13.29 13.73
CA GLY A 165 34.49 -12.29 14.39
C GLY A 165 35.25 -11.37 13.43
N ALA A 166 35.62 -11.86 12.23
CA ALA A 166 36.24 -11.03 11.20
C ALA A 166 35.24 -10.03 10.62
N LEU A 167 34.01 -10.48 10.34
CA LEU A 167 32.93 -9.62 9.85
C LEU A 167 32.53 -8.57 10.87
N LEU A 168 32.37 -8.93 12.15
CA LEU A 168 32.06 -7.97 13.23
C LEU A 168 33.11 -6.86 13.30
N ARG A 169 34.40 -7.22 13.29
CA ARG A 169 35.49 -6.23 13.28
C ARG A 169 35.49 -5.36 12.02
N ALA A 170 35.20 -5.94 10.86
CA ALA A 170 35.11 -5.18 9.62
C ALA A 170 33.97 -4.16 9.67
N LEU A 171 32.77 -4.56 10.14
CA LEU A 171 31.62 -3.66 10.28
C LEU A 171 31.87 -2.51 11.28
N GLU A 172 32.56 -2.78 12.38
CA GLU A 172 32.90 -1.74 13.39
C GLU A 172 33.90 -0.69 12.89
N THR A 173 34.57 -0.91 11.74
CA THR A 173 35.44 0.11 11.13
C THR A 173 34.67 1.22 10.44
N TYR A 174 33.40 1.00 10.10
CA TYR A 174 32.59 1.98 9.40
C TYR A 174 32.00 3.03 10.36
N PRO A 175 32.07 4.32 10.04
CA PRO A 175 31.51 5.38 10.89
C PRO A 175 29.98 5.34 11.01
N GLU A 176 29.33 4.68 10.08
CA GLU A 176 27.88 4.44 10.06
C GLU A 176 27.47 3.43 11.13
N VAL A 177 28.38 2.61 11.61
CA VAL A 177 28.15 1.59 12.65
C VAL A 177 28.45 2.17 14.03
N LYS A 178 27.44 2.14 14.90
CA LYS A 178 27.59 2.52 16.30
C LYS A 178 28.23 1.41 17.13
N SER A 179 27.78 0.19 16.92
CA SER A 179 28.32 -1.03 17.51
C SER A 179 27.80 -2.25 16.77
N ALA A 180 28.58 -3.31 16.73
CA ALA A 180 28.15 -4.61 16.23
C ALA A 180 28.35 -5.66 17.33
N MET A 181 27.39 -6.56 17.51
CA MET A 181 27.41 -7.58 18.56
C MET A 181 27.00 -8.94 17.99
N GLY A 182 27.78 -9.95 18.28
CA GLY A 182 27.53 -11.36 17.98
C GLY A 182 28.28 -12.23 18.97
N LEU A 183 28.12 -13.55 18.88
CA LEU A 183 28.81 -14.47 19.80
C LEU A 183 30.33 -14.27 19.79
N ALA A 184 30.90 -13.95 18.62
CA ALA A 184 32.35 -13.86 18.43
C ALA A 184 33.01 -12.62 19.07
N ASN A 185 32.24 -11.66 19.61
CA ASN A 185 32.80 -10.49 20.29
C ASN A 185 32.20 -10.23 21.68
N ILE A 186 31.35 -11.14 22.20
CA ILE A 186 30.88 -11.04 23.58
C ILE A 186 31.99 -11.51 24.54
N GLU A 187 32.39 -10.61 25.45
CA GLU A 187 33.34 -10.93 26.50
C GLU A 187 32.71 -11.91 27.50
N ALA A 188 33.42 -12.97 27.81
CA ALA A 188 32.99 -13.99 28.74
C ALA A 188 33.59 -13.76 30.15
N MET A 189 34.87 -14.13 30.33
CA MET A 189 35.61 -14.08 31.59
C MET A 189 37.07 -13.77 31.27
N ASP A 190 37.74 -13.05 32.15
CA ASP A 190 39.20 -12.80 32.15
C ASP A 190 39.79 -12.36 30.79
N GLY A 191 39.00 -11.58 30.00
CA GLY A 191 39.41 -11.07 28.69
C GLY A 191 39.24 -12.05 27.53
N TYR A 192 38.69 -13.23 27.77
CA TYR A 192 38.27 -14.15 26.69
C TYR A 192 36.88 -13.79 26.17
N VAL A 193 36.68 -13.97 24.86
CA VAL A 193 35.34 -13.90 24.28
C VAL A 193 34.70 -15.29 24.25
N LEU A 194 33.38 -15.36 24.17
CA LEU A 194 32.63 -16.62 24.21
C LEU A 194 33.08 -17.64 23.15
N THR A 195 33.63 -17.18 22.05
CA THR A 195 34.11 -18.02 20.95
C THR A 195 35.61 -18.28 20.96
N SER A 196 36.33 -17.83 22.00
CA SER A 196 37.75 -18.16 22.19
C SER A 196 37.92 -19.68 22.26
N ALA A 197 38.77 -20.22 21.39
CA ALA A 197 39.07 -21.63 21.40
C ALA A 197 40.17 -21.91 22.46
N LEU A 198 39.84 -22.70 23.47
CA LEU A 198 40.74 -23.06 24.59
C LEU A 198 41.12 -24.53 24.53
N ASN A 199 42.30 -24.83 25.00
CA ASN A 199 42.72 -26.21 25.26
C ASN A 199 42.30 -26.68 26.67
N PRO A 200 42.42 -27.96 27.01
CA PRO A 200 41.99 -28.50 28.33
C PRO A 200 42.61 -27.79 29.53
N ARG A 201 43.84 -27.32 29.42
CA ARG A 201 44.55 -26.64 30.50
C ARG A 201 44.02 -25.21 30.71
N GLU A 202 43.91 -24.48 29.62
CA GLU A 202 43.36 -23.10 29.67
C GLU A 202 41.91 -23.11 30.16
N PHE A 203 41.10 -24.09 29.72
CA PHE A 203 39.71 -24.24 30.20
C PHE A 203 39.67 -24.64 31.68
N SER A 204 40.53 -25.53 32.16
CA SER A 204 40.63 -25.93 33.56
C SER A 204 40.92 -24.73 34.45
N GLU A 205 41.89 -23.88 34.06
CA GLU A 205 42.25 -22.65 34.79
C GLU A 205 41.11 -21.64 34.82
N LEU A 206 40.42 -21.44 33.69
CA LEU A 206 39.32 -20.50 33.56
C LEU A 206 38.07 -20.93 34.33
N ALA A 207 37.66 -22.20 34.19
CA ALA A 207 36.45 -22.73 34.81
C ALA A 207 36.62 -23.13 36.29
N GLY A 208 37.85 -23.10 36.80
CA GLY A 208 38.18 -23.52 38.15
C GLY A 208 37.98 -25.00 38.46
N ILE A 209 38.05 -25.87 37.41
CA ILE A 209 37.86 -27.32 37.52
C ILE A 209 39.21 -28.05 37.46
N GLU A 210 39.29 -29.27 37.98
CA GLU A 210 40.50 -30.07 37.93
C GLU A 210 40.92 -30.40 36.46
N TYR A 211 42.22 -30.36 36.19
CA TYR A 211 42.77 -30.59 34.85
C TYR A 211 42.39 -31.97 34.30
N GLU A 212 42.37 -33.04 35.13
CA GLU A 212 41.96 -34.37 34.74
C GLU A 212 40.49 -34.44 34.30
N LEU A 213 39.62 -33.71 34.97
CA LEU A 213 38.21 -33.57 34.60
C LEU A 213 38.05 -32.81 33.28
N SER A 214 38.83 -31.71 33.08
CA SER A 214 38.85 -30.98 31.83
C SER A 214 39.30 -31.88 30.66
N ASN A 215 40.35 -32.68 30.82
CA ASN A 215 40.80 -33.63 29.80
C ASN A 215 39.74 -34.68 29.46
N LEU A 216 39.04 -35.20 30.46
CA LEU A 216 37.97 -36.16 30.24
C LEU A 216 36.82 -35.50 29.47
N LEU A 217 36.46 -34.26 29.84
CA LEU A 217 35.40 -33.48 29.18
C LEU A 217 35.76 -33.23 27.71
N TYR A 218 36.97 -32.80 27.38
CA TYR A 218 37.42 -32.58 26.02
C TYR A 218 37.45 -33.87 25.19
N SER A 219 37.85 -34.99 25.83
CA SER A 219 37.81 -36.31 25.19
C SER A 219 36.37 -36.73 24.86
N ALA A 220 35.44 -36.52 25.78
CA ALA A 220 34.02 -36.82 25.61
C ALA A 220 33.38 -35.93 24.54
N TYR A 221 33.72 -34.63 24.52
CA TYR A 221 33.25 -33.70 23.51
C TYR A 221 33.69 -34.14 22.09
N ALA A 222 34.99 -34.45 21.93
CA ALA A 222 35.53 -34.86 20.64
C ALA A 222 34.89 -36.16 20.10
N VAL A 223 34.51 -37.08 20.99
CA VAL A 223 33.76 -38.29 20.61
C VAL A 223 32.33 -37.97 20.17
N ASN A 224 31.69 -37.07 20.90
CA ASN A 224 30.28 -36.71 20.67
C ASN A 224 30.10 -35.86 19.39
N ASP A 225 31.13 -35.10 19.01
CA ASP A 225 31.14 -34.17 17.88
C ASP A 225 31.88 -34.72 16.64
N ASP A 226 32.14 -36.04 16.55
CA ASP A 226 32.84 -36.72 15.46
C ASP A 226 34.26 -36.12 15.14
N GLN A 227 34.87 -35.40 16.09
CA GLN A 227 36.18 -34.74 15.91
C GLN A 227 37.36 -35.59 16.40
N TYR A 228 37.17 -36.88 16.48
CA TYR A 228 38.17 -37.82 16.97
C TYR A 228 39.52 -37.71 16.26
N GLY A 229 39.55 -37.35 14.98
CA GLY A 229 40.75 -37.14 14.22
C GLY A 229 41.67 -36.02 14.68
N GLN A 230 41.14 -35.05 15.44
CA GLN A 230 41.92 -33.92 15.96
C GLN A 230 42.72 -34.25 17.22
N ILE A 231 42.34 -35.34 17.92
CA ILE A 231 43.05 -35.82 19.12
C ILE A 231 44.36 -36.58 18.80
N ILE A 232 44.58 -36.96 17.55
CA ILE A 232 45.78 -37.76 17.12
C ILE A 232 47.09 -37.03 17.46
N ASN A 233 47.09 -35.69 17.53
CA ASN A 233 48.24 -34.87 17.90
C ASN A 233 48.37 -34.58 19.40
N GLY A 234 47.54 -35.21 20.24
CA GLY A 234 47.46 -35.02 21.70
C GLY A 234 46.37 -34.02 22.10
N LEU A 235 45.71 -34.32 23.22
CA LEU A 235 44.62 -33.50 23.77
C LEU A 235 45.08 -32.07 24.15
N ASP A 236 46.34 -31.87 24.49
CA ASP A 236 46.88 -30.55 24.85
C ASP A 236 46.83 -29.53 23.70
N ASN A 237 46.73 -29.97 22.48
CA ASN A 237 46.62 -29.11 21.29
C ASN A 237 45.20 -29.04 20.72
N TYR A 238 44.26 -29.79 21.28
CA TYR A 238 42.87 -29.75 20.85
C TYR A 238 42.15 -28.57 21.51
N GLN A 239 41.64 -27.69 20.69
CA GLN A 239 40.97 -26.47 21.13
C GLN A 239 39.50 -26.51 20.78
N VAL A 240 38.63 -26.14 21.74
CA VAL A 240 37.18 -26.05 21.58
C VAL A 240 36.74 -24.65 21.98
N PRO A 241 35.79 -24.02 21.24
CA PRO A 241 35.24 -22.75 21.61
C PRO A 241 34.62 -22.78 23.02
N LEU A 242 34.93 -21.78 23.81
CA LEU A 242 34.48 -21.66 25.20
C LEU A 242 32.97 -21.81 25.35
N PHE A 243 32.21 -21.19 24.49
CA PHE A 243 30.75 -21.29 24.44
C PHE A 243 30.27 -22.74 24.29
N ASP A 244 30.85 -23.46 23.33
CA ASP A 244 30.43 -24.84 23.04
C ASP A 244 30.85 -25.79 24.18
N MET A 245 32.02 -25.56 24.77
CA MET A 245 32.51 -26.35 25.90
C MET A 245 31.70 -26.14 27.19
N PHE A 246 31.30 -24.91 27.51
CA PHE A 246 30.43 -24.66 28.67
C PHE A 246 29.03 -25.24 28.47
N LEU A 247 28.44 -25.18 27.28
CA LEU A 247 27.16 -25.81 27.01
C LEU A 247 27.25 -27.34 27.11
N PHE A 248 28.38 -27.92 26.66
CA PHE A 248 28.62 -29.35 26.81
C PHE A 248 28.80 -29.75 28.29
N LEU A 249 29.55 -28.96 29.07
CA LEU A 249 29.72 -29.20 30.50
C LEU A 249 28.35 -29.19 31.20
N LYS A 250 27.49 -28.20 30.92
CA LYS A 250 26.14 -28.14 31.44
C LYS A 250 25.32 -29.40 31.12
N ASP A 251 25.32 -29.82 29.84
CA ASP A 251 24.63 -31.03 29.41
C ASP A 251 25.11 -32.30 30.15
N GLN A 252 26.44 -32.40 30.43
CA GLN A 252 26.99 -33.53 31.18
C GLN A 252 26.62 -33.46 32.69
N MET A 253 26.50 -32.27 33.27
CA MET A 253 26.02 -32.08 34.63
C MET A 253 24.53 -32.43 34.75
N GLU A 254 23.68 -32.00 33.84
CA GLU A 254 22.26 -32.31 33.79
C GLU A 254 22.00 -33.82 33.62
N LYS A 255 22.86 -34.51 32.86
CA LYS A 255 22.83 -35.98 32.72
C LYS A 255 23.36 -36.73 33.95
N GLY A 256 23.91 -36.01 34.92
CA GLY A 256 24.47 -36.62 36.16
C GLY A 256 25.82 -37.29 35.93
N ASN A 257 26.50 -37.06 34.80
CA ASN A 257 27.83 -37.62 34.48
C ASN A 257 28.94 -36.88 35.24
N ILE A 258 28.71 -35.62 35.61
CA ILE A 258 29.67 -34.77 36.29
C ILE A 258 28.96 -34.10 37.48
N THR A 259 29.64 -34.10 38.64
CA THR A 259 29.18 -33.39 39.85
C THR A 259 30.32 -32.49 40.31
N LEU A 260 30.04 -31.22 40.52
CA LEU A 260 31.02 -30.22 41.00
C LEU A 260 30.74 -29.86 42.46
N GLU A 261 31.75 -29.35 43.16
CA GLU A 261 31.59 -28.86 44.53
C GLU A 261 30.79 -27.56 44.58
N GLY A 262 30.03 -27.34 45.68
CA GLY A 262 28.96 -26.33 45.78
C GLY A 262 29.34 -24.91 45.36
N ASP A 263 30.48 -24.38 45.76
CA ASP A 263 30.88 -23.00 45.43
C ASP A 263 31.18 -22.79 43.93
N ILE A 264 31.70 -23.81 43.27
CA ILE A 264 31.95 -23.79 41.81
C ILE A 264 30.63 -23.94 41.04
N GLN A 265 29.77 -24.81 41.57
CA GLN A 265 28.45 -25.05 40.93
C GLN A 265 27.61 -23.78 40.90
N ASP A 266 27.49 -23.04 42.00
CA ASP A 266 26.73 -21.80 42.08
C ASP A 266 27.22 -20.73 41.06
N THR A 267 28.55 -20.61 40.91
CA THR A 267 29.15 -19.68 39.93
C THR A 267 28.87 -20.10 38.51
N LEU A 268 28.92 -21.40 38.22
CA LEU A 268 28.65 -21.92 36.88
C LEU A 268 27.17 -21.89 36.53
N ASP A 269 26.26 -22.06 37.45
CA ASP A 269 24.82 -21.99 37.22
C ASP A 269 24.40 -20.59 36.73
N ASP A 270 24.94 -19.51 37.34
CA ASP A 270 24.72 -18.14 36.87
C ASP A 270 25.27 -17.93 35.44
N LEU A 271 26.44 -18.49 35.14
CA LEU A 271 27.06 -18.42 33.83
C LEU A 271 26.22 -19.21 32.80
N PHE A 272 25.78 -20.43 33.13
CA PHE A 272 24.95 -21.23 32.26
C PHE A 272 23.64 -20.56 31.87
N ASP A 273 22.99 -19.88 32.84
CA ASP A 273 21.77 -19.09 32.55
C ASP A 273 22.03 -17.94 31.58
N GLN A 274 23.20 -17.28 31.68
CA GLN A 274 23.61 -16.23 30.74
C GLN A 274 23.91 -16.80 29.35
N LEU A 275 24.63 -17.92 29.30
CA LEU A 275 24.96 -18.61 28.04
C LEU A 275 23.72 -19.12 27.31
N GLU A 276 22.74 -19.67 28.03
CA GLU A 276 21.47 -20.07 27.43
C GLU A 276 20.70 -18.88 26.86
N LYS A 277 20.64 -17.78 27.60
CA LYS A 277 20.04 -16.54 27.08
C LYS A 277 20.78 -16.03 25.84
N ALA A 278 22.10 -16.07 25.84
CA ALA A 278 22.91 -15.73 24.67
C ALA A 278 22.64 -16.68 23.50
N LYS A 279 22.58 -17.99 23.75
CA LYS A 279 22.23 -19.00 22.76
C LYS A 279 20.86 -18.72 22.13
N LEU A 280 19.83 -18.55 22.96
CA LEU A 280 18.47 -18.29 22.49
C LEU A 280 18.36 -17.01 21.63
N GLN A 281 19.21 -16.03 21.87
CA GLN A 281 19.18 -14.76 21.15
C GLN A 281 20.09 -14.71 19.93
N LEU A 282 21.25 -15.37 19.96
CA LEU A 282 22.32 -15.18 18.98
C LEU A 282 22.65 -16.41 18.14
N LYS A 283 22.23 -17.61 18.53
CA LYS A 283 22.58 -18.84 17.83
C LYS A 283 21.46 -19.86 17.84
N THR A 284 21.26 -20.49 16.70
CA THR A 284 20.52 -21.76 16.55
C THR A 284 21.47 -22.84 16.04
N ASP A 285 20.99 -24.05 15.81
CA ASP A 285 21.81 -25.12 15.25
C ASP A 285 22.28 -24.80 13.82
N GLU A 286 21.47 -24.06 13.05
CA GLU A 286 21.76 -23.75 11.64
C GLU A 286 22.28 -22.32 11.43
N HIS A 287 21.89 -21.36 12.29
CA HIS A 287 22.18 -19.94 12.04
C HIS A 287 22.73 -19.23 13.28
N SER A 288 23.64 -18.29 13.02
CA SER A 288 24.07 -17.24 13.98
C SER A 288 23.43 -15.91 13.63
N ARG A 289 23.11 -15.10 14.64
CA ARG A 289 22.59 -13.74 14.50
C ARG A 289 23.57 -12.73 15.06
N MET A 290 23.99 -11.80 14.23
CA MET A 290 24.65 -10.58 14.67
C MET A 290 23.66 -9.44 14.74
N VAL A 291 23.84 -8.50 15.66
CA VAL A 291 23.05 -7.29 15.80
C VAL A 291 23.95 -6.10 15.54
N VAL A 292 23.62 -5.30 14.54
CA VAL A 292 24.38 -4.12 14.14
C VAL A 292 23.54 -2.89 14.42
N TYR A 293 24.03 -1.99 15.28
CA TYR A 293 23.42 -0.71 15.57
C TYR A 293 24.04 0.35 14.67
N LEU A 294 23.20 1.10 13.97
CA LEU A 294 23.64 2.12 13.03
C LEU A 294 23.51 3.53 13.63
N ASN A 295 24.43 4.42 13.26
CA ASN A 295 24.36 5.86 13.53
C ASN A 295 23.43 6.61 12.58
N LEU A 296 22.89 5.91 11.57
CA LEU A 296 22.01 6.45 10.55
C LEU A 296 20.53 6.34 10.96
N PRO A 297 19.64 7.21 10.48
CA PRO A 297 18.20 7.07 10.71
C PRO A 297 17.68 5.77 10.07
N GLU A 298 16.53 5.26 10.52
CA GLU A 298 15.95 4.02 9.97
C GLU A 298 15.66 4.16 8.48
N GLU A 299 15.17 5.32 8.05
CA GLU A 299 14.79 5.60 6.68
C GLU A 299 15.61 6.78 6.12
N SER A 300 16.59 6.48 5.29
CA SER A 300 17.35 7.45 4.49
C SER A 300 18.05 6.76 3.33
N GLN A 301 18.43 7.52 2.30
CA GLN A 301 19.20 6.97 1.18
C GLN A 301 20.57 6.46 1.65
N GLU A 302 21.20 7.14 2.59
CA GLU A 302 22.48 6.74 3.18
C GLU A 302 22.36 5.38 3.89
N THR A 303 21.28 5.16 4.63
CA THR A 303 20.99 3.87 5.26
C THR A 303 20.78 2.77 4.23
N PHE A 304 20.01 3.03 3.18
CA PHE A 304 19.74 2.07 2.12
C PHE A 304 21.01 1.67 1.36
N ASP A 305 21.88 2.64 1.09
CA ASP A 305 23.18 2.37 0.47
C ASP A 305 24.09 1.56 1.42
N PHE A 306 24.05 1.86 2.71
CA PHE A 306 24.86 1.15 3.69
C PHE A 306 24.39 -0.30 3.94
N LEU A 307 23.09 -0.60 3.82
CA LEU A 307 22.61 -2.00 3.86
C LEU A 307 23.26 -2.86 2.78
N GLN A 308 23.51 -2.30 1.59
CA GLN A 308 24.26 -3.00 0.54
C GLN A 308 25.72 -3.21 0.91
N VAL A 309 26.33 -2.26 1.61
CA VAL A 309 27.70 -2.43 2.14
C VAL A 309 27.77 -3.57 3.15
N ILE A 310 26.77 -3.68 4.05
CA ILE A 310 26.71 -4.82 5.01
C ILE A 310 26.63 -6.15 4.26
N HIS A 311 25.81 -6.25 3.22
CA HIS A 311 25.76 -7.46 2.38
C HIS A 311 27.12 -7.77 1.73
N GLN A 312 27.72 -6.77 1.09
CA GLN A 312 29.04 -6.94 0.43
C GLN A 312 30.16 -7.33 1.40
N GLU A 313 30.15 -6.81 2.62
CA GLU A 313 31.11 -7.22 3.65
C GLU A 313 30.88 -8.67 4.09
N ALA A 314 29.62 -9.07 4.28
CA ALA A 314 29.26 -10.43 4.66
C ALA A 314 29.59 -11.47 3.57
N GLU A 315 29.39 -11.13 2.30
CA GLU A 315 29.70 -11.97 1.13
C GLU A 315 31.19 -12.28 0.97
N LYS A 316 32.10 -11.56 1.63
CA LYS A 316 33.53 -11.90 1.65
C LYS A 316 33.81 -13.15 2.47
N TYR A 317 32.92 -13.54 3.34
CA TYR A 317 33.08 -14.63 4.30
C TYR A 317 32.06 -15.76 4.11
N TYR A 318 30.86 -15.44 3.57
CA TYR A 318 29.73 -16.35 3.41
C TYR A 318 29.18 -16.31 1.98
N ALA A 319 28.51 -17.38 1.55
CA ALA A 319 27.83 -17.37 0.26
C ALA A 319 26.66 -16.39 0.24
N PRO A 320 26.39 -15.66 -0.85
CA PRO A 320 25.34 -14.64 -0.90
C PRO A 320 23.95 -15.16 -0.53
N GLU A 321 23.64 -16.39 -0.86
CA GLU A 321 22.38 -17.07 -0.57
C GLU A 321 22.16 -17.39 0.92
N ASP A 322 23.22 -17.36 1.71
CA ASP A 322 23.21 -17.70 3.13
C ASP A 322 23.26 -16.46 4.04
N VAL A 323 23.30 -15.26 3.45
CA VAL A 323 23.36 -13.99 4.17
C VAL A 323 21.98 -13.32 4.15
N TYR A 324 21.38 -13.14 5.33
CA TYR A 324 20.13 -12.42 5.48
C TYR A 324 20.33 -11.19 6.36
N VAL A 325 19.99 -10.02 5.83
CA VAL A 325 20.01 -8.75 6.57
C VAL A 325 18.57 -8.34 6.85
N VAL A 326 18.18 -8.26 8.12
CA VAL A 326 16.79 -8.08 8.55
C VAL A 326 16.69 -6.93 9.55
N GLY A 327 15.73 -6.05 9.35
CA GLY A 327 15.46 -4.91 10.23
C GLY A 327 14.38 -4.01 9.67
N ASN A 328 14.01 -2.96 10.40
CA ASN A 328 13.05 -1.99 9.88
C ASN A 328 13.59 -1.32 8.62
N SER A 329 14.84 -0.89 8.64
CA SER A 329 15.50 -0.26 7.49
C SER A 329 15.55 -1.14 6.24
N THR A 330 15.68 -2.45 6.41
CA THR A 330 15.66 -3.40 5.28
C THR A 330 14.26 -3.49 4.68
N SER A 331 13.24 -3.55 5.53
CA SER A 331 11.85 -3.55 5.08
C SER A 331 11.50 -2.25 4.35
N ASP A 332 11.95 -1.11 4.87
CA ASP A 332 11.74 0.20 4.25
C ASP A 332 12.49 0.31 2.91
N TYR A 333 13.69 -0.27 2.81
CA TYR A 333 14.44 -0.37 1.56
C TYR A 333 13.71 -1.21 0.50
N ASP A 334 13.19 -2.38 0.87
CA ASP A 334 12.45 -3.25 -0.04
C ASP A 334 11.18 -2.57 -0.56
N LEU A 335 10.46 -1.88 0.33
CA LEU A 335 9.30 -1.08 -0.03
C LEU A 335 9.67 0.05 -0.99
N SER A 336 10.75 0.79 -0.70
CA SER A 336 11.25 1.89 -1.52
C SER A 336 11.68 1.45 -2.90
N SER A 337 12.43 0.35 -2.99
CA SER A 337 12.95 -0.17 -4.26
C SER A 337 11.86 -0.60 -5.23
N SER A 338 10.78 -1.18 -4.71
CA SER A 338 9.63 -1.64 -5.50
C SER A 338 8.64 -0.54 -5.82
N PHE A 339 8.52 0.48 -4.95
CA PHE A 339 7.48 1.50 -5.02
C PHE A 339 7.47 2.28 -6.34
N SER A 340 8.64 2.69 -6.85
CA SER A 340 8.72 3.49 -8.09
C SER A 340 8.10 2.77 -9.28
N ASN A 341 8.36 1.48 -9.41
CA ASN A 341 7.79 0.63 -10.46
C ASN A 341 6.30 0.36 -10.24
N ASP A 342 5.91 0.05 -9.01
CA ASP A 342 4.50 -0.18 -8.65
C ASP A 342 3.65 1.07 -8.90
N ASN A 343 4.14 2.24 -8.53
CA ASN A 343 3.45 3.51 -8.76
C ASN A 343 3.20 3.75 -10.26
N LEU A 344 4.21 3.52 -11.10
CA LEU A 344 4.08 3.68 -12.54
C LEU A 344 3.04 2.69 -13.11
N ILE A 345 3.15 1.42 -12.76
CA ILE A 345 2.23 0.36 -13.22
C ILE A 345 0.80 0.66 -12.80
N ILE A 346 0.58 0.96 -11.53
CA ILE A 346 -0.76 1.24 -10.97
C ILE A 346 -1.37 2.48 -11.63
N SER A 347 -0.59 3.55 -11.80
CA SER A 347 -1.07 4.79 -12.42
C SER A 347 -1.48 4.57 -13.88
N ILE A 348 -0.66 3.87 -14.67
CA ILE A 348 -0.97 3.55 -16.06
C ILE A 348 -2.18 2.62 -16.17
N LEU A 349 -2.23 1.55 -15.36
CA LEU A 349 -3.34 0.59 -15.38
C LEU A 349 -4.66 1.23 -14.94
N SER A 350 -4.65 2.05 -13.88
CA SER A 350 -5.82 2.77 -13.44
C SER A 350 -6.37 3.67 -14.54
N ALA A 351 -5.53 4.47 -15.17
CA ALA A 351 -5.93 5.34 -16.27
C ALA A 351 -6.44 4.52 -17.47
N LEU A 352 -5.74 3.45 -17.86
CA LEU A 352 -6.12 2.59 -18.97
C LEU A 352 -7.48 1.92 -18.75
N PHE A 353 -7.71 1.35 -17.56
CA PHE A 353 -8.98 0.70 -17.24
C PHE A 353 -10.14 1.69 -17.26
N VAL A 354 -9.93 2.89 -16.71
CA VAL A 354 -10.94 3.95 -16.76
C VAL A 354 -11.19 4.40 -18.19
N ILE A 355 -10.15 4.58 -19.05
CA ILE A 355 -10.31 4.90 -20.47
C ILE A 355 -11.18 3.85 -21.16
N ILE A 356 -10.88 2.58 -20.95
CA ILE A 356 -11.63 1.48 -21.59
C ILE A 356 -13.12 1.56 -21.20
N ILE A 357 -13.44 1.74 -19.94
CA ILE A 357 -14.83 1.82 -19.48
C ILE A 357 -15.54 3.04 -20.07
N LEU A 358 -14.90 4.20 -20.00
CA LEU A 358 -15.47 5.44 -20.54
C LEU A 358 -15.65 5.40 -22.07
N LEU A 359 -14.74 4.73 -22.78
CA LEU A 359 -14.82 4.53 -24.22
C LEU A 359 -16.11 3.79 -24.60
N PHE A 360 -16.46 2.73 -23.86
CA PHE A 360 -17.71 2.00 -24.06
C PHE A 360 -18.94 2.80 -23.58
N THR A 361 -18.81 3.53 -22.48
CA THR A 361 -19.90 4.33 -21.92
C THR A 361 -20.30 5.47 -22.86
N PHE A 362 -19.34 6.25 -23.33
CA PHE A 362 -19.59 7.43 -24.15
C PHE A 362 -19.58 7.15 -25.65
N LYS A 363 -19.08 6.00 -26.08
CA LYS A 363 -18.91 5.64 -27.50
C LYS A 363 -18.12 6.69 -28.27
N SER A 364 -17.10 7.23 -27.65
CA SER A 364 -16.18 8.21 -28.19
C SER A 364 -14.79 7.95 -27.63
N ALA A 365 -13.74 8.00 -28.45
CA ALA A 365 -12.37 7.81 -28.00
C ALA A 365 -11.75 9.11 -27.44
N GLY A 366 -12.16 10.26 -27.95
CA GLY A 366 -11.62 11.55 -27.53
C GLY A 366 -12.11 12.01 -26.15
N LEU A 367 -13.38 11.78 -25.85
CA LEU A 367 -13.97 12.24 -24.59
C LEU A 367 -13.29 11.63 -23.35
N PRO A 368 -13.05 10.31 -23.23
CA PRO A 368 -12.33 9.74 -22.10
C PRO A 368 -10.96 10.36 -21.85
N VAL A 369 -10.21 10.63 -22.91
CA VAL A 369 -8.87 11.23 -22.78
C VAL A 369 -8.95 12.63 -22.17
N LEU A 370 -9.93 13.45 -22.60
CA LEU A 370 -10.13 14.79 -22.05
C LEU A 370 -10.55 14.75 -20.58
N LEU A 371 -11.41 13.79 -20.20
CA LEU A 371 -11.85 13.63 -18.81
C LEU A 371 -10.68 13.21 -17.91
N ILE A 372 -9.91 12.22 -18.33
CA ILE A 372 -8.77 11.74 -17.56
C ILE A 372 -7.71 12.82 -17.42
N LEU A 373 -7.46 13.63 -18.45
CA LEU A 373 -6.52 14.74 -18.35
C LEU A 373 -6.86 15.69 -17.18
N VAL A 374 -8.13 16.01 -17.00
CA VAL A 374 -8.59 16.88 -15.90
C VAL A 374 -8.45 16.19 -14.54
N ILE A 375 -8.81 14.93 -14.45
CA ILE A 375 -8.71 14.17 -13.18
C ILE A 375 -7.26 13.89 -12.82
N GLN A 376 -6.42 13.50 -13.78
CA GLN A 376 -4.99 13.33 -13.56
C GLN A 376 -4.33 14.64 -13.12
N GLY A 377 -4.79 15.77 -13.67
CA GLY A 377 -4.37 17.09 -13.21
C GLY A 377 -4.74 17.35 -11.76
N SER A 378 -5.93 16.96 -11.33
CA SER A 378 -6.34 17.09 -9.93
C SER A 378 -5.46 16.24 -8.99
N ILE A 379 -5.06 15.04 -9.43
CA ILE A 379 -4.17 14.15 -8.70
C ILE A 379 -2.78 14.78 -8.57
N TRP A 380 -2.19 15.27 -9.66
CA TRP A 380 -0.88 15.91 -9.60
C TRP A 380 -0.87 17.18 -8.77
N ILE A 381 -1.92 18.01 -8.85
CA ILE A 381 -2.06 19.18 -7.97
C ILE A 381 -2.14 18.72 -6.51
N ASN A 382 -2.93 17.70 -6.18
CA ASN A 382 -3.06 17.18 -4.83
C ASN A 382 -1.71 16.71 -4.26
N PHE A 383 -0.96 15.94 -5.02
CA PHE A 383 0.32 15.38 -4.59
C PHE A 383 1.52 16.33 -4.78
N SER A 384 1.33 17.54 -5.31
CA SER A 384 2.35 18.58 -5.26
C SER A 384 2.45 19.25 -3.88
N PHE A 385 1.40 19.19 -3.06
CA PHE A 385 1.39 19.80 -1.73
C PHE A 385 2.43 19.21 -0.77
N PRO A 386 2.59 17.88 -0.63
CA PRO A 386 3.64 17.30 0.20
C PRO A 386 5.04 17.83 -0.13
N TYR A 387 5.37 17.98 -1.43
CA TYR A 387 6.64 18.57 -1.85
C TYR A 387 6.74 20.05 -1.48
N LEU A 388 5.67 20.84 -1.63
CA LEU A 388 5.66 22.28 -1.35
C LEU A 388 5.77 22.60 0.15
N TYR A 389 5.24 21.74 1.00
CA TYR A 389 5.28 21.92 2.46
C TYR A 389 6.37 21.10 3.14
N ASP A 390 7.14 20.31 2.38
CA ASP A 390 8.16 19.38 2.88
C ASP A 390 7.60 18.41 3.94
N GLU A 391 6.39 17.91 3.67
CA GLU A 391 5.69 16.95 4.54
C GLU A 391 5.76 15.55 3.92
N PRO A 392 6.42 14.56 4.57
CA PRO A 392 6.51 13.22 4.04
C PRO A 392 5.13 12.54 3.98
N LEU A 393 4.89 11.84 2.87
CA LEU A 393 3.64 11.10 2.64
C LEU A 393 3.91 9.59 2.62
N TYR A 394 3.17 8.84 3.44
CA TYR A 394 3.29 7.39 3.42
C TYR A 394 2.93 6.82 2.05
N PHE A 395 3.84 6.03 1.48
CA PHE A 395 3.74 5.53 0.10
C PHE A 395 2.42 4.83 -0.22
N LEU A 396 1.91 4.02 0.73
CA LEU A 396 0.66 3.29 0.56
C LEU A 396 -0.55 4.25 0.54
N SER A 397 -0.53 5.31 1.35
CA SER A 397 -1.58 6.35 1.33
C SER A 397 -1.64 7.04 -0.03
N TYR A 398 -0.48 7.30 -0.64
CA TYR A 398 -0.40 7.83 -1.99
C TYR A 398 -1.05 6.90 -3.03
N LEU A 399 -0.68 5.60 -3.04
CA LEU A 399 -1.20 4.63 -4.00
C LEU A 399 -2.72 4.45 -3.89
N ILE A 400 -3.23 4.37 -2.66
CA ILE A 400 -4.66 4.25 -2.38
C ILE A 400 -5.41 5.49 -2.87
N VAL A 401 -4.96 6.68 -2.47
CA VAL A 401 -5.63 7.94 -2.83
C VAL A 401 -5.56 8.19 -4.33
N ASN A 402 -4.43 7.91 -4.99
CA ASN A 402 -4.29 8.00 -6.43
C ASN A 402 -5.36 7.14 -7.15
N SER A 403 -5.48 5.86 -6.75
CA SER A 403 -6.45 4.94 -7.34
C SER A 403 -7.90 5.33 -7.04
N VAL A 404 -8.20 5.75 -5.81
CA VAL A 404 -9.54 6.21 -5.41
C VAL A 404 -9.90 7.51 -6.14
N GLN A 405 -8.99 8.48 -6.22
CA GLN A 405 -9.23 9.74 -6.93
C GLN A 405 -9.50 9.52 -8.41
N MET A 406 -8.70 8.66 -9.07
CA MET A 406 -8.90 8.32 -10.47
C MET A 406 -10.28 7.67 -10.69
N GLY A 407 -10.70 6.76 -9.82
CA GLY A 407 -11.95 6.03 -9.94
C GLY A 407 -13.19 6.80 -9.48
N ALA A 408 -13.14 7.48 -8.33
CA ALA A 408 -14.30 8.12 -7.73
C ALA A 408 -14.52 9.57 -8.23
N ASN A 409 -13.45 10.34 -8.45
CA ASN A 409 -13.62 11.74 -8.87
C ASN A 409 -13.96 11.87 -10.35
N ILE A 410 -13.69 10.85 -11.17
CA ILE A 410 -14.10 10.83 -12.58
C ILE A 410 -15.62 10.90 -12.73
N ASP A 411 -16.38 10.45 -11.73
CA ASP A 411 -17.84 10.47 -11.73
C ASP A 411 -18.40 11.89 -11.88
N TYR A 412 -17.75 12.88 -11.28
CA TYR A 412 -18.13 14.28 -11.44
C TYR A 412 -17.98 14.74 -12.89
N ALA A 413 -16.93 14.31 -13.55
CA ALA A 413 -16.68 14.60 -14.95
C ALA A 413 -17.67 13.85 -15.86
N ILE A 414 -18.04 12.60 -15.53
CA ILE A 414 -19.03 11.80 -16.24
C ILE A 414 -20.39 12.50 -16.24
N VAL A 415 -20.85 12.99 -15.07
CA VAL A 415 -22.16 13.66 -14.94
C VAL A 415 -22.24 14.89 -15.84
N ILE A 416 -21.25 15.80 -15.80
CA ILE A 416 -21.27 16.98 -16.70
C ILE A 416 -21.23 16.57 -18.16
N SER A 417 -20.40 15.61 -18.51
CA SER A 417 -20.22 15.19 -19.91
C SER A 417 -21.44 14.47 -20.46
N SER A 418 -22.15 13.71 -19.63
CA SER A 418 -23.44 13.08 -19.99
C SER A 418 -24.50 14.13 -20.28
N HIS A 419 -24.72 15.07 -19.35
CA HIS A 419 -25.66 16.17 -19.58
C HIS A 419 -25.28 17.03 -20.80
N TYR A 420 -23.98 17.32 -20.98
CA TYR A 420 -23.51 18.08 -22.12
C TYR A 420 -23.82 17.37 -23.45
N LYS A 421 -23.58 16.07 -23.52
CA LYS A 421 -23.84 15.25 -24.71
C LYS A 421 -25.32 15.20 -25.05
N ASP A 422 -26.18 15.03 -24.05
CA ASP A 422 -27.63 14.96 -24.23
C ASP A 422 -28.19 16.33 -24.69
N LEU A 423 -27.82 17.42 -24.02
CA LEU A 423 -28.31 18.75 -24.34
C LEU A 423 -27.75 19.30 -25.67
N LYS A 424 -26.54 18.89 -26.06
CA LYS A 424 -25.95 19.27 -27.34
C LYS A 424 -26.75 18.74 -28.52
N ALA A 425 -27.50 17.65 -28.38
CA ALA A 425 -28.40 17.14 -29.44
C ALA A 425 -29.56 18.09 -29.71
N GLU A 426 -29.93 18.96 -28.77
CA GLU A 426 -31.09 19.85 -28.86
C GLU A 426 -30.72 21.33 -28.99
N MET A 427 -29.48 21.74 -28.58
CA MET A 427 -29.09 23.13 -28.56
C MET A 427 -27.59 23.33 -28.90
N HIS A 428 -27.22 24.60 -29.17
CA HIS A 428 -25.84 24.95 -29.53
C HIS A 428 -24.84 24.61 -28.39
N PRO A 429 -23.64 24.06 -28.67
CA PRO A 429 -22.67 23.59 -27.68
C PRO A 429 -22.38 24.58 -26.52
N ARG A 430 -22.32 25.88 -26.79
CA ARG A 430 -22.10 26.92 -25.76
C ARG A 430 -23.28 27.07 -24.79
N GLN A 431 -24.49 26.84 -25.23
CA GLN A 431 -25.68 26.87 -24.37
C GLN A 431 -25.84 25.54 -23.64
N ALA A 432 -25.57 24.43 -24.34
CA ALA A 432 -25.61 23.09 -23.78
C ALA A 432 -24.68 22.94 -22.55
N ILE A 433 -23.46 23.47 -22.61
CA ILE A 433 -22.52 23.36 -21.48
C ILE A 433 -22.96 24.20 -20.26
N ILE A 434 -23.58 25.38 -20.48
CA ILE A 434 -24.10 26.20 -19.38
C ILE A 434 -25.24 25.49 -18.68
N GLU A 435 -26.14 24.88 -19.43
CA GLU A 435 -27.28 24.17 -18.85
C GLU A 435 -26.83 22.84 -18.24
N ALA A 436 -25.91 22.11 -18.85
CA ALA A 436 -25.30 20.92 -18.27
C ALA A 436 -24.65 21.20 -16.91
N LEU A 437 -23.95 22.34 -16.76
CA LEU A 437 -23.42 22.78 -15.48
C LEU A 437 -24.51 23.06 -14.44
N ASN A 438 -25.59 23.73 -14.85
CA ASN A 438 -26.72 24.02 -13.93
C ASN A 438 -27.40 22.73 -13.43
N GLU A 439 -27.55 21.73 -14.29
CA GLU A 439 -28.16 20.45 -13.95
C GLU A 439 -27.23 19.56 -13.10
N ALA A 440 -25.94 19.53 -13.43
CA ALA A 440 -24.96 18.70 -12.75
C ALA A 440 -24.50 19.26 -11.39
N PHE A 441 -24.45 20.58 -11.24
CA PHE A 441 -23.88 21.26 -10.07
C PHE A 441 -24.44 20.77 -8.72
N PRO A 442 -25.76 20.66 -8.51
CA PRO A 442 -26.28 20.20 -7.23
C PRO A 442 -25.77 18.81 -6.83
N THR A 443 -25.69 17.91 -7.80
CA THR A 443 -25.22 16.52 -7.58
C THR A 443 -23.73 16.51 -7.25
N ILE A 444 -22.92 17.17 -8.05
CA ILE A 444 -21.46 17.22 -7.88
C ILE A 444 -21.09 17.90 -6.55
N PHE A 445 -21.71 19.05 -6.26
CA PHE A 445 -21.45 19.79 -5.03
C PHE A 445 -21.84 18.99 -3.78
N THR A 446 -23.01 18.34 -3.80
CA THR A 446 -23.49 17.56 -2.65
C THR A 446 -22.62 16.32 -2.43
N SER A 447 -22.43 15.48 -3.44
CA SER A 447 -21.63 14.25 -3.31
C SER A 447 -20.17 14.55 -3.00
N GLY A 448 -19.58 15.52 -3.69
CA GLY A 448 -18.20 15.91 -3.48
C GLY A 448 -17.97 16.55 -2.11
N SER A 449 -18.90 17.39 -1.62
CA SER A 449 -18.81 17.95 -0.26
C SER A 449 -18.90 16.86 0.81
N ILE A 450 -19.76 15.85 0.62
CA ILE A 450 -19.84 14.71 1.55
C ILE A 450 -18.49 13.97 1.60
N LEU A 451 -17.90 13.67 0.44
CA LEU A 451 -16.62 12.97 0.38
C LEU A 451 -15.47 13.81 0.96
N ALA A 452 -15.43 15.10 0.64
CA ALA A 452 -14.41 16.02 1.16
C ALA A 452 -14.51 16.17 2.70
N VAL A 453 -15.73 16.37 3.23
CA VAL A 453 -15.94 16.49 4.68
C VAL A 453 -15.64 15.16 5.39
N ALA A 454 -16.08 14.03 4.82
CA ALA A 454 -15.76 12.71 5.38
C ALA A 454 -14.25 12.48 5.43
N GLY A 455 -13.52 12.79 4.36
CA GLY A 455 -12.06 12.72 4.33
C GLY A 455 -11.41 13.61 5.39
N ALA A 456 -11.84 14.87 5.50
CA ALA A 456 -11.33 15.80 6.51
C ALA A 456 -11.58 15.30 7.94
N LEU A 457 -12.77 14.76 8.21
CA LEU A 457 -13.09 14.20 9.53
C LEU A 457 -12.24 12.97 9.85
N ILE A 458 -11.99 12.10 8.87
CA ILE A 458 -11.09 10.96 9.03
C ILE A 458 -9.68 11.46 9.35
N GLY A 459 -9.15 12.41 8.60
CA GLY A 459 -7.82 12.98 8.84
C GLY A 459 -7.66 13.59 10.23
N GLN A 460 -8.70 14.29 10.72
CA GLN A 460 -8.64 14.99 12.01
C GLN A 460 -8.92 14.10 13.23
N LEU A 461 -9.73 13.07 13.09
CA LEU A 461 -10.22 12.28 14.23
C LEU A 461 -9.44 10.98 14.46
N THR A 462 -8.77 10.46 13.43
CA THR A 462 -8.00 9.21 13.56
C THR A 462 -6.64 9.44 14.24
N THR A 463 -6.22 8.44 14.98
CA THR A 463 -4.87 8.36 15.57
C THR A 463 -3.89 7.53 14.72
N ASN A 464 -4.39 6.87 13.68
CA ASN A 464 -3.53 6.10 12.76
C ASN A 464 -2.99 7.03 11.66
N PRO A 465 -1.66 7.22 11.53
CA PRO A 465 -1.08 8.16 10.59
C PRO A 465 -1.39 7.84 9.12
N ILE A 466 -1.44 6.56 8.77
CA ILE A 466 -1.75 6.10 7.40
C ILE A 466 -3.17 6.52 7.01
N ILE A 467 -4.13 6.24 7.91
CA ILE A 467 -5.55 6.56 7.68
C ILE A 467 -5.76 8.09 7.68
N ALA A 468 -5.05 8.82 8.55
CA ALA A 468 -5.09 10.29 8.57
C ALA A 468 -4.62 10.87 7.23
N ALA A 469 -3.47 10.43 6.73
CA ALA A 469 -2.92 10.87 5.45
C ALA A 469 -3.85 10.55 4.27
N ILE A 470 -4.49 9.38 4.27
CA ILE A 470 -5.52 9.03 3.27
C ILE A 470 -6.69 10.01 3.35
N GLY A 471 -7.21 10.29 4.55
CA GLY A 471 -8.33 11.20 4.77
C GLY A 471 -8.03 12.61 4.27
N ASP A 472 -6.91 13.19 4.67
CA ASP A 472 -6.50 14.55 4.30
C ASP A 472 -6.24 14.68 2.79
N CYS A 473 -5.52 13.74 2.20
CA CYS A 473 -5.26 13.71 0.76
C CYS A 473 -6.56 13.52 -0.05
N LEU A 474 -7.47 12.66 0.41
CA LEU A 474 -8.76 12.44 -0.24
C LEU A 474 -9.65 13.67 -0.17
N SER A 475 -9.72 14.33 1.00
CA SER A 475 -10.46 15.58 1.18
C SER A 475 -9.96 16.68 0.25
N ARG A 476 -8.66 16.97 0.30
CA ARG A 476 -8.02 17.99 -0.54
C ARG A 476 -8.16 17.65 -2.03
N GLY A 477 -7.88 16.41 -2.41
CA GLY A 477 -7.97 15.97 -3.80
C GLY A 477 -9.38 16.03 -4.36
N THR A 478 -10.41 15.73 -3.55
CA THR A 478 -11.81 15.87 -3.95
C THR A 478 -12.20 17.34 -4.17
N MET A 479 -11.79 18.24 -3.29
CA MET A 479 -12.04 19.69 -3.45
C MET A 479 -11.39 20.24 -4.73
N ILE A 480 -10.14 19.84 -5.00
CA ILE A 480 -9.43 20.21 -6.24
C ILE A 480 -10.17 19.66 -7.47
N SER A 481 -10.59 18.39 -7.42
CA SER A 481 -11.35 17.76 -8.52
C SER A 481 -12.66 18.47 -8.80
N ILE A 482 -13.44 18.80 -7.78
CA ILE A 482 -14.70 19.56 -7.93
C ILE A 482 -14.42 20.90 -8.62
N PHE A 483 -13.41 21.63 -8.15
CA PHE A 483 -13.04 22.91 -8.73
C PHE A 483 -12.66 22.77 -10.23
N LEU A 484 -11.80 21.81 -10.57
CA LEU A 484 -11.38 21.58 -11.96
C LEU A 484 -12.52 21.12 -12.85
N VAL A 485 -13.39 20.25 -12.34
CA VAL A 485 -14.54 19.74 -13.07
C VAL A 485 -15.59 20.85 -13.31
N LEU A 486 -15.75 21.80 -12.40
CA LEU A 486 -16.69 22.92 -12.58
C LEU A 486 -16.11 24.09 -13.39
N ALA A 487 -14.80 24.37 -13.30
CA ALA A 487 -14.19 25.57 -13.88
C ALA A 487 -13.32 25.30 -15.12
N VAL A 488 -12.74 24.09 -15.26
CA VAL A 488 -11.80 23.79 -16.35
C VAL A 488 -12.41 22.82 -17.36
N LEU A 489 -13.05 21.75 -16.89
CA LEU A 489 -13.63 20.73 -17.77
C LEU A 489 -14.64 21.29 -18.77
N PRO A 490 -15.58 22.19 -18.41
CA PRO A 490 -16.55 22.74 -19.36
C PRO A 490 -15.89 23.45 -20.55
N GLN A 491 -14.79 24.14 -20.28
CA GLN A 491 -14.01 24.84 -21.29
C GLN A 491 -13.29 23.88 -22.23
N ILE A 492 -12.72 22.80 -21.68
CA ILE A 492 -12.06 21.72 -22.43
C ILE A 492 -13.08 20.98 -23.31
N LEU A 493 -14.29 20.70 -22.80
CA LEU A 493 -15.36 20.05 -23.58
C LEU A 493 -15.81 20.89 -24.77
N VAL A 494 -15.97 22.21 -24.60
CA VAL A 494 -16.36 23.12 -25.69
C VAL A 494 -15.26 23.27 -26.72
N LEU A 495 -13.99 23.33 -26.32
CA LEU A 495 -12.86 23.39 -27.26
C LEU A 495 -12.60 22.05 -27.96
N GLY A 496 -12.75 20.95 -27.23
CA GLY A 496 -12.54 19.60 -27.72
C GLY A 496 -13.74 19.00 -28.45
N ASP A 497 -14.81 19.77 -28.65
CA ASP A 497 -16.06 19.29 -29.23
C ASP A 497 -15.87 18.63 -30.61
N ASN A 498 -15.06 19.24 -31.48
CA ASN A 498 -14.70 18.65 -32.76
C ASN A 498 -13.95 17.33 -32.63
N ILE A 499 -13.09 17.16 -31.63
CA ILE A 499 -12.36 15.93 -31.38
C ILE A 499 -13.32 14.86 -30.92
N ILE A 500 -14.26 15.21 -30.04
CA ILE A 500 -15.28 14.30 -29.52
C ILE A 500 -16.17 13.78 -30.64
N GLU A 501 -16.60 14.65 -31.57
CA GLU A 501 -17.43 14.26 -32.74
C GLU A 501 -16.68 13.35 -33.69
N HIS A 502 -15.46 13.73 -34.11
CA HIS A 502 -14.67 12.94 -35.05
C HIS A 502 -14.22 11.58 -34.53
N THR A 503 -14.16 11.43 -33.20
CA THR A 503 -13.77 10.17 -32.54
C THR A 503 -14.95 9.38 -32.01
N SER A 504 -16.19 9.86 -32.22
CA SER A 504 -17.38 9.10 -31.84
C SER A 504 -17.64 8.00 -32.84
N PHE A 505 -18.03 6.82 -32.33
CA PHE A 505 -18.34 5.64 -33.15
C PHE A 505 -19.65 5.02 -32.69
N GLU A 506 -20.41 4.54 -33.65
CA GLU A 506 -21.54 3.64 -33.38
C GLU A 506 -20.98 2.21 -33.27
N LEU A 507 -21.11 1.59 -32.11
CA LEU A 507 -21.00 0.14 -32.00
C LEU A 507 -22.13 -0.45 -32.82
N ASN A 508 -21.87 -0.73 -34.12
CA ASN A 508 -22.73 -1.61 -34.89
C ASN A 508 -22.94 -2.85 -34.01
N ARG A 509 -24.18 -3.10 -33.61
CA ARG A 509 -24.57 -4.30 -32.88
C ARG A 509 -23.84 -5.44 -33.55
N ILE A 510 -22.86 -6.02 -32.90
CA ILE A 510 -22.40 -7.35 -33.26
C ILE A 510 -23.68 -8.17 -33.11
N ASN A 511 -24.29 -8.46 -34.23
CA ASN A 511 -25.36 -9.44 -34.35
C ASN A 511 -24.69 -10.77 -33.98
N LEU A 512 -24.50 -10.99 -32.68
CA LEU A 512 -24.54 -12.32 -32.14
C LEU A 512 -25.93 -12.79 -32.48
N ALA A 513 -26.01 -13.48 -33.63
CA ALA A 513 -27.18 -14.22 -34.03
C ALA A 513 -27.50 -15.17 -32.88
N ALA A 514 -28.24 -14.69 -31.92
CA ALA A 514 -29.00 -15.52 -31.02
C ALA A 514 -29.89 -16.33 -31.98
N LYS A 515 -29.47 -17.56 -32.27
CA LYS A 515 -30.37 -18.55 -32.84
C LYS A 515 -31.60 -18.50 -31.94
N SER A 516 -32.62 -17.82 -32.48
CA SER A 516 -33.94 -17.74 -31.91
C SER A 516 -34.42 -19.17 -31.65
N TYR A 517 -34.32 -19.63 -30.42
CA TYR A 517 -35.19 -20.68 -29.92
C TYR A 517 -36.57 -20.02 -29.75
N SER A 518 -37.42 -20.17 -30.75
CA SER A 518 -38.81 -19.78 -30.68
C SER A 518 -39.57 -20.69 -29.73
N GLY A 519 -39.51 -20.36 -28.45
CA GLY A 519 -40.47 -20.83 -27.46
C GLY A 519 -41.47 -19.71 -27.21
N THR A 520 -42.65 -19.80 -27.81
CA THR A 520 -43.71 -18.83 -27.64
C THR A 520 -44.27 -18.92 -26.23
N ILE A 521 -43.80 -18.07 -25.32
CA ILE A 521 -44.55 -17.76 -24.09
C ILE A 521 -45.40 -16.52 -24.40
N ARG A 522 -46.69 -16.74 -24.69
CA ARG A 522 -47.69 -15.68 -24.79
C ARG A 522 -47.97 -15.14 -23.37
N VAL A 523 -47.33 -14.05 -22.98
CA VAL A 523 -47.81 -13.20 -21.89
C VAL A 523 -48.49 -12.00 -22.55
N GLN A 524 -49.82 -11.99 -22.53
CA GLN A 524 -50.63 -10.85 -22.94
C GLN A 524 -50.43 -9.73 -21.92
N GLY A 525 -49.89 -8.58 -22.35
CA GLY A 525 -49.92 -7.33 -21.58
C GLY A 525 -48.79 -6.37 -21.92
N ARG A 526 -49.11 -5.24 -22.38
CA ARG A 526 -48.50 -3.89 -22.55
C ARG A 526 -47.15 -3.58 -21.92
N LEU A 527 -46.12 -4.43 -21.99
CA LEU A 527 -44.81 -4.21 -21.38
C LEU A 527 -43.64 -4.24 -22.37
N HIS A 528 -43.88 -4.34 -23.68
CA HIS A 528 -42.85 -4.64 -24.70
C HIS A 528 -41.85 -3.52 -24.99
N GLY A 529 -42.08 -2.27 -24.55
CA GLY A 529 -41.18 -1.15 -24.85
C GLY A 529 -40.22 -0.74 -23.73
N LYS A 530 -40.49 -1.17 -22.49
CA LYS A 530 -39.71 -0.69 -21.32
C LYS A 530 -38.71 -1.73 -20.74
N VAL A 531 -38.87 -3.01 -21.07
CA VAL A 531 -38.02 -4.08 -20.54
C VAL A 531 -36.71 -4.21 -21.32
N ASN A 532 -36.72 -3.89 -22.62
CA ASN A 532 -35.53 -4.02 -23.47
C ASN A 532 -34.38 -3.06 -23.04
N GLY A 533 -34.69 -1.84 -22.58
CA GLY A 533 -33.68 -0.89 -22.14
C GLY A 533 -32.99 -1.28 -20.81
N VAL A 534 -33.73 -1.96 -19.93
CA VAL A 534 -33.20 -2.43 -18.64
C VAL A 534 -32.32 -3.66 -18.80
N MET A 535 -32.70 -4.56 -19.69
CA MET A 535 -31.93 -5.77 -19.99
C MET A 535 -30.63 -5.45 -20.74
N ASP A 536 -30.66 -4.50 -21.69
CA ASP A 536 -29.46 -4.07 -22.40
C ASP A 536 -28.44 -3.40 -21.45
N GLY A 537 -28.87 -2.54 -20.53
CA GLY A 537 -27.99 -1.92 -19.52
C GLY A 537 -27.36 -2.93 -18.54
N ALA A 538 -28.14 -3.92 -18.09
CA ALA A 538 -27.67 -4.97 -17.20
C ALA A 538 -26.68 -5.93 -17.91
N LEU A 539 -26.91 -6.27 -19.17
CA LEU A 539 -26.01 -7.11 -19.96
C LEU A 539 -24.66 -6.42 -20.24
N TYR A 540 -24.64 -5.11 -20.48
CA TYR A 540 -23.39 -4.37 -20.64
C TYR A 540 -22.58 -4.29 -19.33
N GLY A 541 -23.24 -4.08 -18.19
CA GLY A 541 -22.60 -4.09 -16.88
C GLY A 541 -22.02 -5.48 -16.53
N ILE A 542 -22.75 -6.54 -16.84
CA ILE A 542 -22.33 -7.93 -16.57
C ILE A 542 -21.18 -8.37 -17.49
N SER A 543 -21.18 -7.98 -18.77
CA SER A 543 -20.12 -8.37 -19.72
C SER A 543 -18.78 -7.71 -19.41
N ALA A 544 -18.77 -6.46 -19.00
CA ALA A 544 -17.54 -5.76 -18.57
C ALA A 544 -17.03 -6.26 -17.21
N GLY A 545 -17.95 -6.56 -16.28
CA GLY A 545 -17.61 -7.15 -14.98
C GLY A 545 -17.07 -8.57 -15.09
N SER A 546 -17.60 -9.39 -16.00
CA SER A 546 -17.12 -10.77 -16.22
C SER A 546 -15.74 -10.82 -16.89
N ALA A 547 -15.41 -9.86 -17.77
CA ALA A 547 -14.08 -9.76 -18.35
C ALA A 547 -13.02 -9.40 -17.30
N LEU A 548 -13.35 -8.50 -16.38
CA LEU A 548 -12.46 -8.12 -15.27
C LEU A 548 -12.31 -9.25 -14.25
N ALA A 549 -13.40 -9.96 -13.95
CA ALA A 549 -13.39 -11.11 -13.02
C ALA A 549 -12.60 -12.30 -13.58
N LEU A 550 -12.66 -12.56 -14.89
CA LEU A 550 -11.84 -13.58 -15.55
C LEU A 550 -10.35 -13.24 -15.50
N PHE A 551 -10.00 -11.97 -15.72
CA PHE A 551 -8.61 -11.51 -15.70
C PHE A 551 -8.00 -11.59 -14.27
N LEU A 552 -8.82 -11.34 -13.25
CA LEU A 552 -8.40 -11.48 -11.84
C LEU A 552 -8.33 -12.95 -11.38
N SER A 553 -9.19 -13.84 -11.92
CA SER A 553 -9.22 -15.25 -11.53
C SER A 553 -8.03 -16.06 -12.05
N GLU A 554 -7.44 -15.69 -13.19
CA GLU A 554 -6.25 -16.37 -13.73
C GLU A 554 -4.98 -16.13 -12.90
N ARG A 555 -4.90 -15.04 -12.14
CA ARG A 555 -3.73 -14.71 -11.31
C ARG A 555 -3.81 -15.24 -9.88
N THR A 556 -5.01 -15.55 -9.38
CA THR A 556 -5.21 -16.13 -8.03
C THR A 556 -5.12 -17.66 -7.99
N GLY A 557 -4.92 -18.30 -9.13
CA GLY A 557 -4.82 -19.75 -9.27
C GLY A 557 -3.39 -20.32 -9.17
N ARG A 558 -2.48 -19.60 -8.53
CA ARG A 558 -1.13 -20.13 -8.19
C ARG A 558 -0.81 -19.95 -6.74
#